data_2db785db030a87dcf4c2e05ceee2a4de
#
_entry.id   2db785db030a87dcf4c2e05ceee2a4de
#
_cell.length_a   1.000
_cell.length_b   1.000
_cell.length_c   1.000
_cell.angle_alpha   90.00
_cell.angle_beta   90.00
_cell.angle_gamma   90.00
#
_symmetry.space_group_name_H-M   'P 1'
#
loop_
_entity.id
_entity.type
_entity.pdbx_description
1 polymer ?
#
loop_
_entity_poly.entity_id
_entity_poly.type
_entity_poly.pdbx_seq_one_letter_code
_entity_poly.pdbx_strand_id
1 'polypeptide(L)'
;MSIELSTRTLGDWLEHWAEVTPDKEYIVYSDRNLRFTWGKFNERVDNMAKGLLSIGVERGTHVGIWAGNVPDWLTFLYACAKIGAVAVTVNTNYKQAELEYLCQNSDMHTLCIVNGDRGSDDFVNMVYTMLPELRTCQRGYLKSERFPQMKNVIYIGQEKYRGMYNT
;
A
#
# COMPACT_ATOMS: atom_id res chain seq x y z
N MET A 1 -18.33 15.51 -32.40
CA MET A 1 -18.33 14.59 -31.26
C MET A 1 -17.66 15.33 -30.11
N SER A 2 -18.41 15.87 -29.15
CA SER A 2 -17.83 16.58 -28.01
C SER A 2 -17.28 15.52 -27.04
N ILE A 3 -15.99 15.59 -26.74
CA ILE A 3 -15.39 14.77 -25.70
C ILE A 3 -15.77 15.41 -24.36
N GLU A 4 -16.64 14.78 -23.61
CA GLU A 4 -16.96 15.19 -22.26
C GLU A 4 -15.90 14.61 -21.30
N LEU A 5 -15.16 15.47 -20.62
CA LEU A 5 -14.15 15.04 -19.64
C LEU A 5 -14.86 14.60 -18.36
N SER A 6 -14.55 13.39 -17.89
CA SER A 6 -15.03 12.92 -16.61
C SER A 6 -14.33 13.64 -15.45
N THR A 7 -15.08 14.08 -14.47
CA THR A 7 -14.57 14.65 -13.21
C THR A 7 -14.43 13.59 -12.11
N ARG A 8 -14.75 12.33 -12.41
CA ARG A 8 -14.67 11.22 -11.46
C ARG A 8 -13.21 10.91 -11.12
N THR A 9 -12.95 10.70 -9.84
CA THR A 9 -11.67 10.19 -9.34
C THR A 9 -11.52 8.70 -9.64
N LEU A 10 -10.34 8.15 -9.39
CA LEU A 10 -10.10 6.70 -9.50
C LEU A 10 -10.97 5.92 -8.49
N GLY A 11 -11.18 6.46 -7.29
CA GLY A 11 -12.08 5.89 -6.29
C GLY A 11 -13.53 5.87 -6.75
N ASP A 12 -14.03 7.00 -7.32
CA ASP A 12 -15.40 7.09 -7.83
C ASP A 12 -15.65 6.09 -8.97
N TRP A 13 -14.66 5.84 -9.81
CA TRP A 13 -14.79 4.83 -10.87
C TRP A 13 -14.91 3.42 -10.33
N LEU A 14 -14.16 3.08 -9.28
CA LEU A 14 -14.28 1.77 -8.63
C LEU A 14 -15.68 1.59 -8.02
N GLU A 15 -16.18 2.59 -7.30
CA GLU A 15 -17.52 2.57 -6.71
C GLU A 15 -18.61 2.44 -7.76
N HIS A 16 -18.51 3.24 -8.83
CA HIS A 16 -19.45 3.18 -9.93
C HIS A 16 -19.57 1.77 -10.53
N TRP A 17 -18.45 1.10 -10.83
CA TRP A 17 -18.50 -0.25 -11.38
C TRP A 17 -18.95 -1.29 -10.37
N ALA A 18 -18.64 -1.10 -9.10
CA ALA A 18 -19.14 -1.94 -8.02
C ALA A 18 -20.68 -1.84 -7.84
N GLU A 19 -21.26 -0.67 -8.13
CA GLU A 19 -22.73 -0.47 -8.11
C GLU A 19 -23.39 -1.03 -9.36
N VAL A 20 -22.84 -0.76 -10.55
CA VAL A 20 -23.46 -1.11 -11.85
C VAL A 20 -23.32 -2.60 -12.18
N THR A 21 -22.16 -3.20 -11.86
CA THR A 21 -21.86 -4.60 -12.18
C THR A 21 -21.15 -5.32 -11.03
N PRO A 22 -21.75 -5.42 -9.81
CA PRO A 22 -21.10 -5.92 -8.61
C PRO A 22 -20.54 -7.36 -8.75
N ASP A 23 -21.24 -8.21 -9.48
CA ASP A 23 -20.91 -9.63 -9.63
C ASP A 23 -19.99 -9.93 -10.82
N LYS A 24 -19.70 -8.94 -11.66
CA LYS A 24 -18.79 -9.13 -12.80
C LYS A 24 -17.34 -9.24 -12.31
N GLU A 25 -16.59 -10.21 -12.86
CA GLU A 25 -15.17 -10.37 -12.57
C GLU A 25 -14.39 -9.10 -12.97
N TYR A 26 -13.54 -8.64 -12.07
CA TYR A 26 -12.68 -7.48 -12.26
C TYR A 26 -11.20 -7.86 -12.29
N ILE A 27 -10.74 -8.59 -11.27
CA ILE A 27 -9.34 -8.98 -11.11
C ILE A 27 -9.24 -10.50 -11.04
N VAL A 28 -8.33 -11.07 -11.84
CA VAL A 28 -8.04 -12.50 -11.85
C VAL A 28 -6.54 -12.71 -11.72
N TYR A 29 -6.13 -13.40 -10.64
CA TYR A 29 -4.79 -13.94 -10.46
C TYR A 29 -4.83 -15.43 -10.73
N SER A 30 -4.57 -15.84 -11.99
CA SER A 30 -4.73 -17.21 -12.46
C SER A 30 -3.76 -18.19 -11.79
N ASP A 31 -2.56 -17.74 -11.47
CA ASP A 31 -1.51 -18.48 -10.77
C ASP A 31 -1.87 -18.85 -9.32
N ARG A 32 -2.78 -18.09 -8.71
CA ARG A 32 -3.22 -18.24 -7.31
C ARG A 32 -4.67 -18.68 -7.19
N ASN A 33 -5.34 -18.93 -8.33
CA ASN A 33 -6.78 -19.18 -8.40
C ASN A 33 -7.63 -18.18 -7.61
N LEU A 34 -7.22 -16.92 -7.63
CA LEU A 34 -7.85 -15.84 -6.88
C LEU A 34 -8.60 -14.92 -7.84
N ARG A 35 -9.89 -14.67 -7.56
CA ARG A 35 -10.78 -13.86 -8.38
C ARG A 35 -11.54 -12.88 -7.51
N PHE A 36 -11.62 -11.64 -7.95
CA PHE A 36 -12.45 -10.61 -7.34
C PHE A 36 -13.45 -10.09 -8.34
N THR A 37 -14.70 -9.99 -7.90
CA THR A 37 -15.71 -9.18 -8.60
C THR A 37 -15.52 -7.71 -8.25
N TRP A 38 -16.16 -6.81 -9.00
CA TRP A 38 -16.13 -5.37 -8.70
C TRP A 38 -16.61 -5.09 -7.28
N GLY A 39 -17.74 -5.67 -6.86
CA GLY A 39 -18.28 -5.48 -5.52
C GLY A 39 -17.34 -5.96 -4.42
N LYS A 40 -16.80 -7.17 -4.54
CA LYS A 40 -15.87 -7.74 -3.55
C LYS A 40 -14.56 -6.98 -3.47
N PHE A 41 -14.06 -6.50 -4.62
CA PHE A 41 -12.84 -5.71 -4.63
C PHE A 41 -13.06 -4.32 -4.00
N ASN A 42 -14.21 -3.68 -4.28
CA ASN A 42 -14.58 -2.42 -3.66
C ASN A 42 -14.68 -2.53 -2.13
N GLU A 43 -15.33 -3.57 -1.61
CA GLU A 43 -15.41 -3.85 -0.17
C GLU A 43 -14.01 -4.02 0.46
N ARG A 44 -13.12 -4.75 -0.22
CA ARG A 44 -11.75 -4.93 0.22
C ARG A 44 -10.99 -3.60 0.29
N VAL A 45 -11.16 -2.75 -0.72
CA VAL A 45 -10.57 -1.41 -0.77
C VAL A 45 -11.11 -0.52 0.34
N ASP A 46 -12.41 -0.56 0.62
CA ASP A 46 -13.03 0.21 1.71
C ASP A 46 -12.49 -0.18 3.08
N ASN A 47 -12.31 -1.48 3.30
CA ASN A 47 -11.72 -1.97 4.54
C ASN A 47 -10.26 -1.53 4.70
N MET A 48 -9.47 -1.57 3.61
CA MET A 48 -8.09 -1.07 3.60
C MET A 48 -8.05 0.44 3.84
N ALA A 49 -8.92 1.21 3.20
CA ALA A 49 -9.02 2.66 3.39
C ALA A 49 -9.30 3.03 4.85
N LYS A 50 -10.25 2.34 5.49
CA LYS A 50 -10.54 2.49 6.93
C LYS A 50 -9.33 2.13 7.79
N GLY A 51 -8.62 1.05 7.44
CA GLY A 51 -7.38 0.67 8.11
C GLY A 51 -6.30 1.75 8.02
N LEU A 52 -6.07 2.32 6.84
CA LEU A 52 -5.12 3.41 6.65
C LEU A 52 -5.49 4.66 7.44
N LEU A 53 -6.76 5.07 7.43
CA LEU A 53 -7.26 6.19 8.24
C LEU A 53 -7.02 5.94 9.74
N SER A 54 -7.23 4.71 10.23
CA SER A 54 -7.06 4.37 11.65
C SER A 54 -5.62 4.48 12.16
N ILE A 55 -4.64 4.45 11.26
CA ILE A 55 -3.20 4.61 11.58
C ILE A 55 -2.65 6.00 11.22
N GLY A 56 -3.55 6.97 10.97
CA GLY A 56 -3.19 8.36 10.76
C GLY A 56 -2.81 8.72 9.31
N VAL A 57 -3.18 7.89 8.32
CA VAL A 57 -3.05 8.27 6.90
C VAL A 57 -4.24 9.17 6.55
N GLU A 58 -3.95 10.38 6.09
CA GLU A 58 -4.94 11.38 5.74
C GLU A 58 -4.78 11.83 4.28
N ARG A 59 -5.65 12.74 3.84
CA ARG A 59 -5.53 13.36 2.51
C ARG A 59 -4.17 14.03 2.34
N GLY A 60 -3.48 13.72 1.25
CA GLY A 60 -2.14 14.23 0.95
C GLY A 60 -1.00 13.46 1.62
N THR A 61 -1.30 12.51 2.51
CA THR A 61 -0.27 11.66 3.14
C THR A 61 0.36 10.73 2.09
N HIS A 62 1.67 10.60 2.09
CA HIS A 62 2.41 9.74 1.16
C HIS A 62 2.52 8.32 1.70
N VAL A 63 2.02 7.36 0.91
CA VAL A 63 2.02 5.92 1.23
C VAL A 63 2.83 5.17 0.19
N GLY A 64 3.97 4.63 0.58
CA GLY A 64 4.81 3.79 -0.27
C GLY A 64 4.23 2.38 -0.43
N ILE A 65 4.21 1.87 -1.67
CA ILE A 65 3.79 0.50 -1.97
C ILE A 65 4.97 -0.22 -2.61
N TRP A 66 5.66 -1.05 -1.82
CA TRP A 66 6.83 -1.81 -2.24
C TRP A 66 6.53 -3.30 -2.25
N ALA A 67 5.89 -3.72 -3.31
CA ALA A 67 5.40 -5.08 -3.48
C ALA A 67 5.44 -5.46 -4.97
N GLY A 68 5.61 -6.74 -5.23
CA GLY A 68 5.45 -7.32 -6.55
C GLY A 68 3.97 -7.39 -6.96
N ASN A 69 3.68 -8.28 -7.92
CA ASN A 69 2.32 -8.46 -8.42
C ASN A 69 1.45 -9.26 -7.43
N VAL A 70 0.97 -8.60 -6.40
CA VAL A 70 0.06 -9.15 -5.40
C VAL A 70 -1.27 -8.37 -5.38
N PRO A 71 -2.40 -9.00 -5.02
CA PRO A 71 -3.71 -8.33 -4.99
C PRO A 71 -3.74 -7.08 -4.12
N ASP A 72 -2.98 -7.12 -3.02
CA ASP A 72 -2.91 -6.03 -2.06
C ASP A 72 -2.30 -4.76 -2.66
N TRP A 73 -1.42 -4.87 -3.66
CA TRP A 73 -0.86 -3.72 -4.35
C TRP A 73 -1.94 -2.81 -4.93
N LEU A 74 -2.90 -3.39 -5.67
CA LEU A 74 -4.05 -2.65 -6.19
C LEU A 74 -4.98 -2.18 -5.06
N THR A 75 -5.17 -3.01 -4.03
CA THR A 75 -5.99 -2.64 -2.87
C THR A 75 -5.45 -1.37 -2.20
N PHE A 76 -4.14 -1.27 -1.95
CA PHE A 76 -3.51 -0.07 -1.39
C PHE A 76 -3.62 1.13 -2.32
N LEU A 77 -3.39 0.94 -3.63
CA LEU A 77 -3.50 2.02 -4.61
C LEU A 77 -4.90 2.66 -4.60
N TYR A 78 -5.94 1.83 -4.69
CA TYR A 78 -7.32 2.32 -4.68
C TYR A 78 -7.74 2.85 -3.31
N ALA A 79 -7.26 2.27 -2.22
CA ALA A 79 -7.52 2.79 -0.87
C ALA A 79 -6.93 4.19 -0.69
N CYS A 80 -5.68 4.41 -1.12
CA CYS A 80 -5.08 5.75 -1.15
C CYS A 80 -5.91 6.72 -2.00
N ALA A 81 -6.35 6.30 -3.20
CA ALA A 81 -7.17 7.14 -4.07
C ALA A 81 -8.49 7.54 -3.43
N LYS A 82 -9.17 6.62 -2.71
CA LYS A 82 -10.44 6.91 -2.02
C LYS A 82 -10.31 7.93 -0.89
N ILE A 83 -9.23 7.87 -0.11
CA ILE A 83 -9.00 8.79 1.02
C ILE A 83 -8.21 10.05 0.63
N GLY A 84 -7.82 10.17 -0.65
CA GLY A 84 -7.03 11.29 -1.14
C GLY A 84 -5.56 11.28 -0.71
N ALA A 85 -5.05 10.15 -0.25
CA ALA A 85 -3.63 9.94 0.01
C ALA A 85 -2.84 9.78 -1.31
N VAL A 86 -1.54 10.02 -1.26
CA VAL A 86 -0.64 9.90 -2.41
C VAL A 86 0.03 8.53 -2.40
N ALA A 87 -0.29 7.68 -3.36
CA ALA A 87 0.38 6.40 -3.53
C ALA A 87 1.75 6.60 -4.21
N VAL A 88 2.82 6.24 -3.51
CA VAL A 88 4.20 6.25 -4.01
C VAL A 88 4.58 4.83 -4.40
N THR A 89 4.67 4.56 -5.69
CA THR A 89 5.04 3.23 -6.19
C THR A 89 6.55 3.03 -6.09
N VAL A 90 6.97 1.96 -5.40
CA VAL A 90 8.39 1.66 -5.17
C VAL A 90 8.82 0.53 -6.10
N ASN A 91 9.92 0.73 -6.84
CA ASN A 91 10.47 -0.29 -7.72
C ASN A 91 11.04 -1.45 -6.88
N THR A 92 10.60 -2.67 -7.15
CA THR A 92 11.03 -3.88 -6.44
C THR A 92 12.49 -4.25 -6.67
N ASN A 93 13.16 -3.66 -7.66
CA ASN A 93 14.59 -3.84 -7.89
C ASN A 93 15.47 -2.90 -7.05
N TYR A 94 14.87 -1.93 -6.34
CA TYR A 94 15.64 -0.99 -5.50
C TYR A 94 16.40 -1.73 -4.42
N LYS A 95 17.64 -1.28 -4.20
CA LYS A 95 18.49 -1.69 -3.09
C LYS A 95 18.40 -0.66 -1.97
N GLN A 96 19.09 -0.89 -0.89
CA GLN A 96 19.05 -0.10 0.34
C GLN A 96 19.14 1.42 0.08
N ALA A 97 20.15 1.87 -0.66
CA ALA A 97 20.40 3.29 -0.88
C ALA A 97 19.29 3.98 -1.69
N GLU A 98 18.75 3.28 -2.70
CA GLU A 98 17.68 3.79 -3.55
C GLU A 98 16.36 3.88 -2.78
N LEU A 99 16.07 2.89 -1.93
CA LEU A 99 14.90 2.90 -1.05
C LEU A 99 14.98 4.06 -0.06
N GLU A 100 16.12 4.24 0.62
CA GLU A 100 16.36 5.33 1.57
C GLU A 100 16.18 6.69 0.91
N TYR A 101 16.77 6.86 -0.27
CA TYR A 101 16.62 8.09 -1.06
C TYR A 101 15.16 8.39 -1.40
N LEU A 102 14.41 7.37 -1.89
CA LEU A 102 13.01 7.54 -2.22
C LEU A 102 12.18 7.91 -0.99
N CYS A 103 12.38 7.22 0.13
CA CYS A 103 11.64 7.48 1.37
C CYS A 103 11.85 8.90 1.89
N GLN A 104 13.08 9.45 1.75
CA GLN A 104 13.39 10.82 2.15
C GLN A 104 12.77 11.85 1.21
N ASN A 105 12.93 11.67 -0.12
CA ASN A 105 12.46 12.65 -1.10
C ASN A 105 10.94 12.66 -1.29
N SER A 106 10.26 11.59 -0.93
CA SER A 106 8.80 11.52 -1.01
C SER A 106 8.10 11.88 0.31
N ASP A 107 8.81 12.31 1.34
CA ASP A 107 8.25 12.54 2.67
C ASP A 107 7.33 11.39 3.12
N MET A 108 7.80 10.17 2.89
CA MET A 108 6.99 8.97 3.06
C MET A 108 6.57 8.77 4.52
N HIS A 109 5.25 8.72 4.75
CA HIS A 109 4.65 8.53 6.06
C HIS A 109 4.42 7.05 6.40
N THR A 110 3.99 6.27 5.43
CA THR A 110 3.68 4.84 5.60
C THR A 110 4.32 4.05 4.47
N LEU A 111 4.98 2.94 4.78
CA LEU A 111 5.57 2.03 3.80
C LEU A 111 4.90 0.65 3.91
N CYS A 112 4.26 0.22 2.82
CA CYS A 112 3.65 -1.10 2.69
C CYS A 112 4.61 -2.02 1.94
N ILE A 113 4.95 -3.19 2.52
CA ILE A 113 5.93 -4.13 1.96
C ILE A 113 5.42 -5.56 1.95
N VAL A 114 5.91 -6.36 1.02
CA VAL A 114 5.88 -7.82 1.07
C VAL A 114 7.21 -8.33 0.55
N ASN A 115 7.77 -9.37 1.15
CA ASN A 115 8.98 -9.97 0.60
C ASN A 115 8.74 -10.46 -0.83
N GLY A 116 9.71 -10.26 -1.69
CA GLY A 116 9.65 -10.73 -3.07
C GLY A 116 9.73 -12.25 -3.16
N ASP A 117 9.27 -12.78 -4.29
CA ASP A 117 9.31 -14.22 -4.59
C ASP A 117 10.73 -14.72 -4.88
N ARG A 118 11.70 -13.82 -5.04
CA ARG A 118 13.13 -14.15 -5.26
C ARG A 118 13.83 -14.22 -3.91
N GLY A 119 14.58 -15.26 -3.65
CA GLY A 119 15.29 -15.47 -2.40
C GLY A 119 16.28 -14.36 -1.99
N SER A 120 16.56 -13.41 -2.91
CA SER A 120 17.37 -12.19 -2.65
C SER A 120 16.54 -10.99 -2.21
N ASP A 121 15.20 -11.06 -2.25
CA ASP A 121 14.30 -9.93 -2.06
C ASP A 121 13.79 -9.91 -0.61
N ASP A 122 14.73 -9.83 0.33
CA ASP A 122 14.42 -9.68 1.77
C ASP A 122 14.14 -8.22 2.11
N PHE A 123 12.98 -7.73 1.70
CA PHE A 123 12.53 -6.35 1.93
C PHE A 123 12.36 -6.05 3.42
N VAL A 124 11.95 -7.04 4.20
CA VAL A 124 11.81 -6.90 5.65
C VAL A 124 13.16 -6.58 6.29
N ASN A 125 14.21 -7.30 5.92
CA ASN A 125 15.55 -7.03 6.47
C ASN A 125 16.10 -5.67 6.01
N MET A 126 15.84 -5.28 4.76
CA MET A 126 16.21 -3.95 4.26
C MET A 126 15.50 -2.85 5.04
N VAL A 127 14.22 -3.00 5.33
CA VAL A 127 13.45 -2.04 6.15
C VAL A 127 13.98 -1.98 7.58
N TYR A 128 14.31 -3.12 8.21
CA TYR A 128 14.93 -3.13 9.54
C TYR A 128 16.35 -2.53 9.56
N THR A 129 17.07 -2.56 8.44
CA THR A 129 18.35 -1.88 8.29
C THR A 129 18.17 -0.37 8.18
N MET A 130 17.17 0.06 7.42
CA MET A 130 16.80 1.47 7.24
C MET A 130 16.22 2.08 8.53
N LEU A 131 15.39 1.32 9.23
CA LEU A 131 14.61 1.73 10.40
C LEU A 131 14.88 0.77 11.58
N PRO A 132 16.07 0.77 12.16
CA PRO A 132 16.44 -0.16 13.25
C PRO A 132 15.54 -0.01 14.49
N GLU A 133 14.91 1.15 14.67
CA GLU A 133 13.98 1.46 15.76
C GLU A 133 12.75 0.53 15.76
N LEU A 134 12.36 -0.01 14.59
CA LEU A 134 11.27 -0.99 14.48
C LEU A 134 11.52 -2.25 15.31
N ARG A 135 12.79 -2.62 15.54
CA ARG A 135 13.14 -3.83 16.32
C ARG A 135 12.77 -3.71 17.79
N THR A 136 12.59 -2.49 18.30
CA THR A 136 12.34 -2.20 19.72
C THR A 136 10.99 -1.53 19.97
N CYS A 137 10.48 -0.74 19.02
CA CYS A 137 9.22 -0.04 19.18
C CYS A 137 7.99 -0.96 19.05
N GLN A 138 6.85 -0.51 19.55
CA GLN A 138 5.55 -1.07 19.22
C GLN A 138 5.06 -0.48 17.89
N ARG A 139 4.19 -1.21 17.19
CA ARG A 139 3.53 -0.71 15.97
C ARG A 139 2.81 0.61 16.25
N GLY A 140 2.92 1.57 15.33
CA GLY A 140 2.37 2.91 15.49
C GLY A 140 3.19 3.88 16.37
N TYR A 141 4.31 3.43 16.94
CA TYR A 141 5.19 4.25 17.78
C TYR A 141 6.60 4.43 17.19
N LEU A 142 6.73 4.27 15.88
CA LEU A 142 7.99 4.49 15.18
C LEU A 142 8.40 5.97 15.28
N LYS A 143 9.64 6.20 15.72
CA LYS A 143 10.28 7.52 15.74
C LYS A 143 11.71 7.34 15.24
N SER A 144 11.94 7.74 14.00
CA SER A 144 13.27 7.70 13.39
C SER A 144 13.80 9.11 13.18
N GLU A 145 15.05 9.35 13.60
CA GLU A 145 15.74 10.62 13.35
C GLU A 145 16.09 10.78 11.87
N ARG A 146 16.43 9.68 11.20
CA ARG A 146 16.77 9.68 9.77
C ARG A 146 15.55 9.87 8.85
N PHE A 147 14.38 9.40 9.30
CA PHE A 147 13.12 9.44 8.54
C PHE A 147 12.01 9.98 9.43
N PRO A 148 12.03 11.27 9.81
CA PRO A 148 11.12 11.83 10.81
C PRO A 148 9.64 11.81 10.37
N GLN A 149 9.37 11.75 9.06
CA GLN A 149 8.03 11.64 8.49
C GLN A 149 7.48 10.21 8.54
N MET A 150 8.36 9.19 8.56
CA MET A 150 7.95 7.78 8.58
C MET A 150 7.34 7.42 9.94
N LYS A 151 6.06 7.03 9.94
CA LYS A 151 5.30 6.66 11.14
C LYS A 151 4.93 5.19 11.17
N ASN A 152 4.67 4.61 10.00
CA ASN A 152 4.16 3.26 9.92
C ASN A 152 4.90 2.42 8.88
N VAL A 153 5.06 1.14 9.20
CA VAL A 153 5.38 0.10 8.22
C VAL A 153 4.29 -0.96 8.30
N ILE A 154 3.78 -1.37 7.15
CA ILE A 154 2.75 -2.41 7.03
C ILE A 154 3.34 -3.57 6.26
N TYR A 155 3.36 -4.76 6.86
CA TYR A 155 3.68 -5.99 6.14
C TYR A 155 2.42 -6.57 5.50
N ILE A 156 2.49 -6.82 4.21
CA ILE A 156 1.40 -7.44 3.45
C ILE A 156 1.52 -8.95 3.61
N GLY A 157 0.71 -9.53 4.48
CA GLY A 157 0.72 -10.95 4.78
C GLY A 157 0.42 -11.26 6.24
N GLN A 158 0.45 -12.56 6.57
CA GLN A 158 0.09 -13.04 7.90
C GLN A 158 1.28 -13.11 8.88
N GLU A 159 2.51 -13.08 8.37
CA GLU A 159 3.72 -13.07 9.21
C GLU A 159 3.76 -11.79 10.04
N LYS A 160 4.17 -11.95 11.30
CA LYS A 160 4.23 -10.84 12.25
C LYS A 160 5.67 -10.39 12.46
N TYR A 161 5.92 -9.15 12.12
CA TYR A 161 7.20 -8.49 12.32
C TYR A 161 7.11 -7.41 13.40
N ARG A 162 8.11 -7.35 14.26
CA ARG A 162 8.15 -6.36 15.35
C ARG A 162 8.07 -4.93 14.79
N GLY A 163 7.24 -4.09 15.40
CA GLY A 163 7.07 -2.69 15.01
C GLY A 163 6.18 -2.46 13.77
N MET A 164 5.80 -3.53 13.04
CA MET A 164 5.01 -3.44 11.81
C MET A 164 3.54 -3.80 12.05
N TYR A 165 2.65 -3.19 11.27
CA TYR A 165 1.27 -3.64 11.09
C TYR A 165 1.21 -4.80 10.10
N ASN A 166 0.06 -5.50 10.03
CA ASN A 166 -0.23 -6.53 9.04
C ASN A 166 -1.56 -6.24 8.33
N THR A 167 -1.70 -6.78 7.10
CA THR A 167 -2.99 -6.79 6.39
C THR A 167 -3.84 -7.98 6.76
#